data_a21026f60029afddeed7488b5ead7f92
#
_entry.id   a21026f60029afddeed7488b5ead7f92
#
_cell.length_a   1.000
_cell.length_b   1.000
_cell.length_c   1.000
_cell.angle_alpha   90.00
_cell.angle_beta   90.00
_cell.angle_gamma   90.00
#
_symmetry.space_group_name_H-M   'P 1'
#
loop_
_entity.id
_entity.type
_entity.pdbx_description
1 polymer ?
#
loop_
_entity_poly.entity_id
_entity_poly.type
_entity_poly.pdbx_seq_one_letter_code
_entity_poly.pdbx_strand_id
1 'polypeptide(L)'
;CGDCGKRLYLQRAKTKAVEKNSFICGGYQKRTTDCTCHHIREQVLDQIVLENLKAATAFARDNPEEVYAMVAKNGEVEARRLCINAEREKEQITARIKQLDNIISCLYEDRVTGRITPERYDILASGYEQEQSHLRLELESISHEISEMDLREQYIQKFIAKAKEYIEMPKLTPELLRVFIRRIEVYEKTEKYSRTCGNTIVIHYTFETESLKHI
;
A
#
# COMPACT_ATOMS: atom_id res chain seq x y z
N CYS A 1 2.97 7.30 -16.49
CA CYS A 1 2.21 6.76 -17.59
C CYS A 1 1.51 5.48 -17.15
N GLY A 2 0.16 5.45 -17.24
CA GLY A 2 -0.65 4.28 -16.83
C GLY A 2 -0.43 3.06 -17.73
N ASP A 3 -0.10 3.28 -19.01
CA ASP A 3 0.01 2.19 -19.98
C ASP A 3 1.37 1.48 -19.94
N CYS A 4 2.49 2.19 -19.73
CA CYS A 4 3.82 1.58 -19.75
C CYS A 4 4.59 1.65 -18.43
N GLY A 5 4.01 2.21 -17.37
CA GLY A 5 4.63 2.34 -16.04
C GLY A 5 5.82 3.33 -15.96
N LYS A 6 6.26 3.93 -17.07
CA LYS A 6 7.39 4.88 -17.08
C LYS A 6 6.96 6.26 -16.59
N ARG A 7 7.89 7.00 -16.02
CA ARG A 7 7.63 8.37 -15.54
C ARG A 7 7.24 9.31 -16.68
N LEU A 8 6.37 10.27 -16.37
CA LEU A 8 6.10 11.42 -17.23
C LEU A 8 7.13 12.51 -16.94
N TYR A 9 7.63 13.16 -17.96
CA TYR A 9 8.59 14.25 -17.86
C TYR A 9 7.97 15.56 -18.27
N LEU A 10 8.18 16.62 -17.49
CA LEU A 10 7.74 17.96 -17.80
C LEU A 10 8.57 18.52 -18.96
N GLN A 11 7.92 18.83 -20.06
CA GLN A 11 8.49 19.59 -21.15
C GLN A 11 8.07 21.04 -21.04
N ARG A 12 9.05 21.92 -20.83
CA ARG A 12 8.84 23.35 -20.81
C ARG A 12 8.81 23.89 -22.21
N ALA A 13 7.85 24.77 -22.48
CA ALA A 13 7.78 25.47 -23.78
C ALA A 13 9.02 26.36 -23.96
N LYS A 14 9.55 26.40 -25.19
CA LYS A 14 10.71 27.26 -25.54
C LYS A 14 10.38 28.74 -25.39
N THR A 15 9.12 29.13 -25.54
CA THR A 15 8.61 30.46 -25.26
C THR A 15 8.22 30.59 -23.81
N LYS A 16 8.38 31.77 -23.18
CA LYS A 16 8.02 32.01 -21.76
C LYS A 16 6.53 31.75 -21.37
N ALA A 17 5.73 31.23 -22.31
CA ALA A 17 4.33 30.88 -22.11
C ALA A 17 4.25 29.57 -21.30
N VAL A 18 4.19 29.69 -19.97
CA VAL A 18 4.02 28.57 -19.02
C VAL A 18 2.78 27.72 -19.35
N GLU A 19 1.77 28.35 -19.98
CA GLU A 19 0.53 27.69 -20.44
C GLU A 19 0.77 26.56 -21.46
N LYS A 20 1.94 26.53 -22.11
CA LYS A 20 2.30 25.50 -23.09
C LYS A 20 3.14 24.36 -22.51
N ASN A 21 3.44 24.40 -21.23
CA ASN A 21 4.12 23.29 -20.55
C ASN A 21 3.26 22.02 -20.59
N SER A 22 3.91 20.89 -20.72
CA SER A 22 3.22 19.62 -20.82
C SER A 22 4.04 18.47 -20.26
N PHE A 23 3.36 17.46 -19.75
CA PHE A 23 3.96 16.21 -19.39
C PHE A 23 3.90 15.23 -20.55
N ILE A 24 5.01 14.53 -20.81
CA ILE A 24 5.14 13.52 -21.85
C ILE A 24 5.68 12.22 -21.26
N CYS A 25 5.19 11.08 -21.77
CA CYS A 25 5.66 9.75 -21.38
C CYS A 25 7.14 9.57 -21.72
N GLY A 26 7.93 9.19 -20.71
CA GLY A 26 9.36 8.94 -20.89
C GLY A 26 9.67 7.71 -21.73
N GLY A 27 8.80 6.71 -21.74
CA GLY A 27 8.91 5.53 -22.60
C GLY A 27 8.81 5.90 -24.07
N TYR A 28 7.81 6.69 -24.43
CA TYR A 28 7.63 7.23 -25.78
C TYR A 28 8.78 8.17 -26.18
N GLN A 29 9.13 9.13 -25.32
CA GLN A 29 10.16 10.12 -25.62
C GLN A 29 11.54 9.51 -25.88
N LYS A 30 11.90 8.51 -25.08
CA LYS A 30 13.20 7.80 -25.16
C LYS A 30 13.16 6.58 -26.08
N ARG A 31 12.02 6.26 -26.67
CA ARG A 31 11.80 5.04 -27.48
C ARG A 31 12.24 3.74 -26.77
N THR A 32 12.01 3.68 -25.46
CA THR A 32 12.39 2.52 -24.64
C THR A 32 11.26 1.52 -24.46
N THR A 33 10.06 1.85 -24.91
CA THR A 33 8.86 1.01 -24.88
C THR A 33 8.00 1.32 -26.11
N ASP A 34 7.12 0.40 -26.50
CA ASP A 34 6.14 0.59 -27.57
C ASP A 34 4.97 1.50 -27.18
N CYS A 35 5.21 2.39 -26.21
CA CYS A 35 4.21 3.30 -25.70
C CYS A 35 3.91 4.42 -26.70
N THR A 36 2.65 4.76 -26.80
CA THR A 36 2.18 5.87 -27.65
C THR A 36 2.44 7.24 -27.01
N CYS A 37 2.18 8.33 -27.74
CA CYS A 37 2.39 9.68 -27.26
C CYS A 37 1.36 10.08 -26.21
N HIS A 38 1.67 9.86 -24.94
CA HIS A 38 0.90 10.38 -23.80
C HIS A 38 1.36 11.80 -23.52
N HIS A 39 0.45 12.73 -23.73
CA HIS A 39 0.71 14.15 -23.56
C HIS A 39 -0.46 14.81 -22.84
N ILE A 40 -0.17 15.51 -21.74
CA ILE A 40 -1.14 16.31 -21.00
C ILE A 40 -0.53 17.66 -20.63
N ARG A 41 -1.29 18.74 -20.76
CA ARG A 41 -0.84 20.07 -20.34
C ARG A 41 -0.73 20.13 -18.83
N GLU A 42 0.33 20.80 -18.33
CA GLU A 42 0.58 20.99 -16.90
C GLU A 42 -0.62 21.62 -16.21
N GLN A 43 -1.15 22.72 -16.70
CA GLN A 43 -2.30 23.41 -16.12
C GLN A 43 -3.56 22.55 -16.04
N VAL A 44 -3.83 21.73 -17.08
CA VAL A 44 -4.99 20.83 -17.10
C VAL A 44 -4.85 19.75 -16.03
N LEU A 45 -3.65 19.18 -15.91
CA LEU A 45 -3.37 18.16 -14.88
C LEU A 45 -3.50 18.77 -13.49
N ASP A 46 -2.90 19.94 -13.26
CA ASP A 46 -2.93 20.63 -11.97
C ASP A 46 -4.37 20.96 -11.55
N GLN A 47 -5.20 21.43 -12.50
CA GLN A 47 -6.60 21.73 -12.22
C GLN A 47 -7.39 20.47 -11.86
N ILE A 48 -7.27 19.40 -12.64
CA ILE A 48 -7.96 18.12 -12.37
C ILE A 48 -7.54 17.57 -11.02
N VAL A 49 -6.23 17.56 -10.73
CA VAL A 49 -5.71 17.06 -9.45
C VAL A 49 -6.21 17.91 -8.29
N LEU A 50 -6.20 19.25 -8.43
CA LEU A 50 -6.68 20.15 -7.38
C LEU A 50 -8.17 19.97 -7.10
N GLU A 51 -9.01 19.86 -8.13
CA GLU A 51 -10.46 19.66 -7.99
C GLU A 51 -10.76 18.32 -7.30
N ASN A 52 -10.11 17.24 -7.74
CA ASN A 52 -10.26 15.92 -7.11
C ASN A 52 -9.76 15.92 -5.66
N LEU A 53 -8.63 16.58 -5.37
CA LEU A 53 -8.11 16.69 -4.03
C LEU A 53 -9.05 17.45 -3.10
N LYS A 54 -9.63 18.57 -3.57
CA LYS A 54 -10.65 19.31 -2.83
C LYS A 54 -11.86 18.44 -2.53
N ALA A 55 -12.37 17.70 -3.49
CA ALA A 55 -13.51 16.81 -3.31
C ALA A 55 -13.19 15.70 -2.30
N ALA A 56 -12.04 15.03 -2.44
CA ALA A 56 -11.62 13.96 -1.55
C ALA A 56 -11.39 14.43 -0.11
N THR A 57 -10.77 15.60 0.07
CA THR A 57 -10.52 16.15 1.42
C THR A 57 -11.79 16.68 2.07
N ALA A 58 -12.71 17.30 1.30
CA ALA A 58 -14.02 17.69 1.80
C ALA A 58 -14.82 16.45 2.25
N PHE A 59 -14.88 15.44 1.42
CA PHE A 59 -15.53 14.18 1.75
C PHE A 59 -14.94 13.54 3.01
N ALA A 60 -13.61 13.46 3.11
CA ALA A 60 -12.92 12.88 4.27
C ALA A 60 -13.14 13.68 5.57
N ARG A 61 -13.32 14.99 5.47
CA ARG A 61 -13.62 15.85 6.62
C ARG A 61 -15.05 15.69 7.10
N ASP A 62 -15.98 15.65 6.14
CA ASP A 62 -17.40 15.67 6.43
C ASP A 62 -17.93 14.27 6.77
N ASN A 63 -17.31 13.22 6.24
CA ASN A 63 -17.70 11.80 6.40
C ASN A 63 -16.51 10.89 6.77
N PRO A 64 -15.83 11.14 7.90
CA PRO A 64 -14.65 10.34 8.26
C PRO A 64 -14.95 8.83 8.40
N GLU A 65 -16.13 8.49 8.96
CA GLU A 65 -16.58 7.10 9.09
C GLU A 65 -16.77 6.41 7.73
N GLU A 66 -17.26 7.16 6.72
CA GLU A 66 -17.42 6.62 5.38
C GLU A 66 -16.08 6.43 4.68
N VAL A 67 -15.08 7.29 4.95
CA VAL A 67 -13.70 7.07 4.47
C VAL A 67 -13.12 5.80 5.06
N TYR A 68 -13.29 5.60 6.38
CA TYR A 68 -12.92 4.32 7.00
C TYR A 68 -13.67 3.16 6.35
N ALA A 69 -14.99 3.28 6.16
CA ALA A 69 -15.81 2.25 5.52
C ALA A 69 -15.42 2.01 4.05
N MET A 70 -15.06 3.03 3.27
CA MET A 70 -14.60 2.89 1.87
C MET A 70 -13.26 2.18 1.79
N VAL A 71 -12.32 2.53 2.66
CA VAL A 71 -11.01 1.85 2.73
C VAL A 71 -11.17 0.45 3.31
N ALA A 72 -12.13 0.30 4.21
CA ALA A 72 -12.56 -0.98 4.79
C ALA A 72 -13.59 -1.72 3.93
N LYS A 73 -14.01 -1.23 2.78
CA LYS A 73 -15.11 -1.76 1.95
C LYS A 73 -15.01 -3.22 1.53
N ASN A 74 -13.95 -3.88 1.95
CA ASN A 74 -13.89 -5.34 2.06
C ASN A 74 -13.97 -5.79 3.54
N GLY A 75 -14.83 -5.13 4.33
CA GLY A 75 -15.22 -5.59 5.65
C GLY A 75 -14.41 -5.00 6.81
N GLU A 76 -14.79 -3.81 7.29
CA GLU A 76 -14.24 -3.30 8.56
C GLU A 76 -14.48 -4.30 9.71
N VAL A 77 -15.65 -4.94 9.71
CA VAL A 77 -15.95 -6.06 10.60
C VAL A 77 -15.09 -7.28 10.26
N GLU A 78 -14.87 -7.56 8.98
CA GLU A 78 -14.02 -8.64 8.49
C GLU A 78 -12.53 -8.34 8.75
N ALA A 79 -12.05 -7.14 8.44
CA ALA A 79 -10.67 -6.74 8.70
C ALA A 79 -10.33 -6.71 10.20
N ARG A 80 -11.23 -6.20 11.04
CA ARG A 80 -11.10 -6.28 12.50
C ARG A 80 -11.16 -7.72 13.02
N ARG A 81 -12.04 -8.55 12.47
CA ARG A 81 -12.07 -9.98 12.77
C ARG A 81 -10.78 -10.68 12.36
N LEU A 82 -10.26 -10.38 11.16
CA LEU A 82 -9.00 -10.92 10.68
C LEU A 82 -7.83 -10.49 11.56
N CYS A 83 -7.76 -9.21 11.97
CA CYS A 83 -6.73 -8.71 12.88
C CYS A 83 -6.81 -9.42 14.26
N ILE A 84 -7.99 -9.50 14.87
CA ILE A 84 -8.19 -10.20 16.15
C ILE A 84 -7.85 -11.69 16.02
N ASN A 85 -8.20 -12.31 14.90
CA ASN A 85 -7.87 -13.72 14.67
C ASN A 85 -6.36 -13.91 14.49
N ALA A 86 -5.71 -13.04 13.72
CA ALA A 86 -4.26 -13.07 13.53
C ALA A 86 -3.49 -12.83 14.82
N GLU A 87 -3.93 -11.91 15.68
CA GLU A 87 -3.34 -11.70 17.01
C GLU A 87 -3.51 -12.95 17.90
N ARG A 88 -4.68 -13.54 17.90
CA ARG A 88 -4.95 -14.77 18.67
C ARG A 88 -4.11 -15.95 18.18
N GLU A 89 -3.98 -16.10 16.87
CA GLU A 89 -3.14 -17.12 16.25
C GLU A 89 -1.67 -16.91 16.57
N LYS A 90 -1.18 -15.67 16.51
CA LYS A 90 0.16 -15.28 16.96
C LYS A 90 0.42 -15.67 18.43
N GLU A 91 -0.55 -15.42 19.32
CA GLU A 91 -0.43 -15.82 20.73
C GLU A 91 -0.35 -17.34 20.89
N GLN A 92 -1.19 -18.10 20.16
CA GLN A 92 -1.18 -19.56 20.20
C GLN A 92 0.14 -20.14 19.70
N ILE A 93 0.64 -19.66 18.55
CA ILE A 93 1.93 -20.09 17.99
C ILE A 93 3.06 -19.76 18.96
N THR A 94 3.07 -18.56 19.53
CA THR A 94 4.08 -18.15 20.51
C THR A 94 4.07 -19.04 21.75
N ALA A 95 2.89 -19.38 22.25
CA ALA A 95 2.74 -20.29 23.38
C ALA A 95 3.24 -21.71 23.03
N ARG A 96 2.94 -22.19 21.81
CA ARG A 96 3.40 -23.50 21.34
C ARG A 96 4.92 -23.57 21.20
N ILE A 97 5.54 -22.53 20.64
CA ILE A 97 7.01 -22.44 20.54
C ILE A 97 7.65 -22.56 21.95
N LYS A 98 7.12 -21.82 22.95
CA LYS A 98 7.61 -21.91 24.35
C LYS A 98 7.43 -23.30 24.94
N GLN A 99 6.32 -23.99 24.62
CA GLN A 99 6.14 -25.39 25.06
C GLN A 99 7.18 -26.31 24.43
N LEU A 100 7.48 -26.14 23.14
CA LEU A 100 8.51 -26.92 22.45
C LEU A 100 9.90 -26.66 23.02
N ASP A 101 10.25 -25.42 23.34
CA ASP A 101 11.51 -25.09 24.03
C ASP A 101 11.65 -25.87 25.36
N ASN A 102 10.59 -25.93 26.18
CA ASN A 102 10.57 -26.67 27.41
C ASN A 102 10.68 -28.19 27.17
N ILE A 103 9.96 -28.74 26.18
CA ILE A 103 10.01 -30.16 25.84
C ILE A 103 11.43 -30.55 25.38
N ILE A 104 12.05 -29.77 24.52
CA ILE A 104 13.42 -30.02 24.05
C ILE A 104 14.41 -29.96 25.19
N SER A 105 14.25 -29.01 26.11
CA SER A 105 15.09 -28.94 27.34
C SER A 105 14.93 -30.16 28.21
N CYS A 106 13.72 -30.62 28.50
CA CYS A 106 13.47 -31.84 29.25
C CYS A 106 14.03 -33.10 28.56
N LEU A 107 13.86 -33.20 27.24
CA LEU A 107 14.45 -34.30 26.45
C LEU A 107 15.97 -34.33 26.55
N TYR A 108 16.61 -33.17 26.55
CA TYR A 108 18.05 -33.07 26.73
C TYR A 108 18.48 -33.58 28.13
N GLU A 109 17.78 -33.20 29.20
CA GLU A 109 18.03 -33.65 30.55
C GLU A 109 17.82 -35.18 30.67
N ASP A 110 16.78 -35.72 30.06
CA ASP A 110 16.50 -37.17 30.06
C ASP A 110 17.58 -37.97 29.31
N ARG A 111 18.13 -37.39 28.24
CA ARG A 111 19.28 -37.98 27.53
C ARG A 111 20.52 -38.00 28.43
N VAL A 112 20.85 -36.88 29.09
CA VAL A 112 22.03 -36.75 29.94
C VAL A 112 21.93 -37.70 31.14
N THR A 113 20.74 -37.90 31.70
CA THR A 113 20.48 -38.79 32.82
C THR A 113 20.34 -40.26 32.41
N GLY A 114 20.39 -40.57 31.14
CA GLY A 114 20.26 -41.94 30.60
C GLY A 114 18.85 -42.52 30.66
N ARG A 115 17.80 -41.67 30.82
CA ARG A 115 16.39 -42.09 30.82
C ARG A 115 15.88 -42.46 29.44
N ILE A 116 16.49 -41.87 28.40
CA ILE A 116 16.20 -42.17 26.98
C ILE A 116 17.48 -42.51 26.25
N THR A 117 17.35 -43.37 25.21
CA THR A 117 18.50 -43.72 24.36
C THR A 117 18.85 -42.57 23.41
N PRO A 118 20.12 -42.47 22.98
CA PRO A 118 20.53 -41.44 21.99
C PRO A 118 19.67 -41.46 20.72
N GLU A 119 19.40 -42.62 20.17
CA GLU A 119 18.61 -42.78 18.93
C GLU A 119 17.17 -42.27 19.12
N ARG A 120 16.58 -42.55 20.30
CA ARG A 120 15.23 -42.07 20.62
C ARG A 120 15.20 -40.56 20.80
N TYR A 121 16.24 -39.99 21.42
CA TYR A 121 16.41 -38.55 21.55
C TYR A 121 16.49 -37.90 20.17
N ASP A 122 17.35 -38.39 19.30
CA ASP A 122 17.58 -37.78 17.97
C ASP A 122 16.29 -37.73 17.13
N ILE A 123 15.48 -38.81 17.18
CA ILE A 123 14.18 -38.83 16.48
C ILE A 123 13.20 -37.79 17.04
N LEU A 124 13.06 -37.73 18.38
CA LEU A 124 12.12 -36.82 19.01
C LEU A 124 12.55 -35.37 18.91
N ALA A 125 13.83 -35.08 19.14
CA ALA A 125 14.39 -33.72 19.01
C ALA A 125 14.25 -33.18 17.62
N SER A 126 14.61 -33.98 16.60
CA SER A 126 14.46 -33.58 15.19
C SER A 126 13.00 -33.26 14.82
N GLY A 127 12.02 -34.02 15.31
CA GLY A 127 10.61 -33.74 15.09
C GLY A 127 10.16 -32.42 15.71
N TYR A 128 10.54 -32.17 16.95
CA TYR A 128 10.19 -30.91 17.63
C TYR A 128 10.91 -29.70 17.08
N GLU A 129 12.17 -29.84 16.65
CA GLU A 129 12.91 -28.76 15.98
C GLU A 129 12.32 -28.40 14.62
N GLN A 130 11.84 -29.39 13.85
CA GLN A 130 11.12 -29.15 12.60
C GLN A 130 9.81 -28.43 12.83
N GLU A 131 8.99 -28.87 13.80
CA GLU A 131 7.76 -28.19 14.20
C GLU A 131 8.04 -26.74 14.62
N GLN A 132 9.04 -26.52 15.45
CA GLN A 132 9.42 -25.19 15.91
C GLN A 132 9.87 -24.28 14.77
N SER A 133 10.63 -24.82 13.83
CA SER A 133 11.10 -24.08 12.65
C SER A 133 9.92 -23.65 11.77
N HIS A 134 8.96 -24.53 11.56
CA HIS A 134 7.73 -24.20 10.82
C HIS A 134 6.92 -23.11 11.50
N LEU A 135 6.68 -23.25 12.81
CA LEU A 135 5.93 -22.26 13.60
C LEU A 135 6.61 -20.89 13.66
N ARG A 136 7.93 -20.84 13.63
CA ARG A 136 8.66 -19.55 13.55
C ARG A 136 8.44 -18.83 12.23
N LEU A 137 8.44 -19.54 11.10
CA LEU A 137 8.14 -18.95 9.80
C LEU A 137 6.68 -18.45 9.72
N GLU A 138 5.77 -19.22 10.27
CA GLU A 138 4.34 -18.85 10.35
C GLU A 138 4.14 -17.61 11.23
N LEU A 139 4.82 -17.54 12.37
CA LEU A 139 4.82 -16.38 13.27
C LEU A 139 5.34 -15.11 12.59
N GLU A 140 6.39 -15.23 11.77
CA GLU A 140 6.94 -14.11 11.00
C GLU A 140 5.92 -13.61 9.98
N SER A 141 5.27 -14.51 9.23
CA SER A 141 4.23 -14.16 8.25
C SER A 141 3.07 -13.42 8.90
N ILE A 142 2.50 -13.96 9.98
CA ILE A 142 1.38 -13.35 10.70
C ILE A 142 1.77 -11.98 11.29
N SER A 143 2.99 -11.87 11.83
CA SER A 143 3.49 -10.61 12.39
C SER A 143 3.65 -9.53 11.31
N HIS A 144 4.05 -9.91 10.10
CA HIS A 144 4.11 -9.02 8.96
C HIS A 144 2.71 -8.55 8.54
N GLU A 145 1.74 -9.45 8.45
CA GLU A 145 0.35 -9.13 8.11
C GLU A 145 -0.28 -8.14 9.09
N ILE A 146 -0.12 -8.37 10.41
CA ILE A 146 -0.57 -7.45 11.45
C ILE A 146 0.06 -6.06 11.28
N SER A 147 1.39 -6.01 11.05
CA SER A 147 2.10 -4.75 10.87
C SER A 147 1.61 -3.96 9.64
N GLU A 148 1.27 -4.64 8.55
CA GLU A 148 0.70 -3.98 7.36
C GLU A 148 -0.71 -3.41 7.63
N MET A 149 -1.53 -4.13 8.42
CA MET A 149 -2.86 -3.64 8.81
C MET A 149 -2.75 -2.38 9.68
N ASP A 150 -1.86 -2.35 10.66
CA ASP A 150 -1.63 -1.20 11.54
C ASP A 150 -1.12 0.02 10.77
N LEU A 151 -0.20 -0.18 9.83
CA LEU A 151 0.31 0.89 8.96
C LEU A 151 -0.81 1.50 8.12
N ARG A 152 -1.70 0.67 7.58
CA ARG A 152 -2.85 1.13 6.80
C ARG A 152 -3.76 2.03 7.63
N GLU A 153 -4.11 1.62 8.83
CA GLU A 153 -4.95 2.42 9.74
C GLU A 153 -4.30 3.77 10.05
N GLN A 154 -3.00 3.77 10.36
CA GLN A 154 -2.26 5.00 10.61
C GLN A 154 -2.27 5.96 9.39
N TYR A 155 -2.17 5.45 8.15
CA TYR A 155 -2.24 6.28 6.95
C TYR A 155 -3.62 6.92 6.79
N ILE A 156 -4.70 6.19 7.05
CA ILE A 156 -6.07 6.73 7.00
C ILE A 156 -6.23 7.84 8.03
N GLN A 157 -5.84 7.60 9.28
CA GLN A 157 -5.93 8.59 10.35
C GLN A 157 -5.15 9.87 10.02
N LYS A 158 -3.93 9.72 9.49
CA LYS A 158 -3.11 10.86 9.05
C LYS A 158 -3.77 11.63 7.91
N PHE A 159 -4.36 10.94 6.94
CA PHE A 159 -5.08 11.59 5.83
C PHE A 159 -6.26 12.41 6.34
N ILE A 160 -7.12 11.83 7.19
CA ILE A 160 -8.28 12.52 7.76
C ILE A 160 -7.85 13.72 8.61
N ALA A 161 -6.81 13.56 9.45
CA ALA A 161 -6.27 14.65 10.25
C ALA A 161 -5.78 15.81 9.36
N LYS A 162 -5.06 15.49 8.29
CA LYS A 162 -4.59 16.50 7.33
C LYS A 162 -5.74 17.11 6.50
N ALA A 163 -6.76 16.35 6.15
CA ALA A 163 -7.94 16.87 5.47
C ALA A 163 -8.69 17.92 6.33
N LYS A 164 -8.68 17.77 7.64
CA LYS A 164 -9.23 18.75 8.58
C LYS A 164 -8.38 20.02 8.70
N GLU A 165 -7.06 19.90 8.54
CA GLU A 165 -6.12 21.04 8.59
C GLU A 165 -6.18 21.88 7.31
N TYR A 166 -6.29 21.24 6.14
CA TYR A 166 -6.30 21.91 4.84
C TYR A 166 -7.72 22.18 4.33
N ILE A 167 -8.38 23.24 4.85
CA ILE A 167 -9.75 23.62 4.45
C ILE A 167 -9.75 24.36 3.11
N GLU A 168 -8.81 25.31 2.92
CA GLU A 168 -8.70 26.11 1.71
C GLU A 168 -7.46 25.72 0.89
N MET A 169 -7.70 25.34 -0.35
CA MET A 169 -6.64 24.97 -1.30
C MET A 169 -6.81 25.82 -2.58
N PRO A 170 -6.31 27.07 -2.60
CA PRO A 170 -6.49 27.94 -3.76
C PRO A 170 -5.71 27.47 -4.99
N LYS A 171 -4.60 26.78 -4.75
CA LYS A 171 -3.71 26.23 -5.81
C LYS A 171 -3.07 24.92 -5.36
N LEU A 172 -2.68 24.12 -6.34
CA LEU A 172 -1.90 22.91 -6.10
C LEU A 172 -0.46 23.29 -5.70
N THR A 173 0.00 22.78 -4.58
CA THR A 173 1.37 22.98 -4.09
C THR A 173 2.12 21.66 -4.00
N PRO A 174 3.45 21.66 -4.08
CA PRO A 174 4.24 20.45 -3.88
C PRO A 174 4.03 19.80 -2.50
N GLU A 175 3.66 20.59 -1.50
CA GLU A 175 3.35 20.11 -0.16
C GLU A 175 2.05 19.30 -0.16
N LEU A 176 0.96 19.84 -0.73
CA LEU A 176 -0.31 19.14 -0.89
C LEU A 176 -0.12 17.80 -1.63
N LEU A 177 0.65 17.81 -2.72
CA LEU A 177 0.96 16.59 -3.46
C LEU A 177 1.64 15.53 -2.58
N ARG A 178 2.64 15.91 -1.77
CA ARG A 178 3.35 14.97 -0.89
C ARG A 178 2.50 14.44 0.26
N VAL A 179 1.61 15.28 0.78
CA VAL A 179 0.76 14.91 1.91
C VAL A 179 -0.35 13.96 1.49
N PHE A 180 -1.00 14.25 0.36
CA PHE A 180 -2.26 13.58 0.00
C PHE A 180 -2.12 12.57 -1.13
N ILE A 181 -1.14 12.72 -2.04
CA ILE A 181 -1.05 11.95 -3.27
C ILE A 181 0.20 11.06 -3.27
N ARG A 182 -0.02 9.78 -3.47
CA ARG A 182 1.04 8.79 -3.63
C ARG A 182 1.54 8.74 -5.07
N ARG A 183 0.60 8.73 -6.04
CA ARG A 183 0.90 8.57 -7.46
C ARG A 183 -0.24 9.12 -8.31
N ILE A 184 0.08 9.67 -9.48
CA ILE A 184 -0.88 10.03 -10.50
C ILE A 184 -0.53 9.25 -11.76
N GLU A 185 -1.50 8.55 -12.33
CA GLU A 185 -1.37 7.82 -13.59
C GLU A 185 -2.15 8.54 -14.69
N VAL A 186 -1.51 8.72 -15.82
CA VAL A 186 -2.12 9.31 -17.01
C VAL A 186 -2.10 8.27 -18.11
N TYR A 187 -3.29 7.92 -18.60
CA TYR A 187 -3.50 6.96 -19.69
C TYR A 187 -3.66 7.64 -21.04
N GLU A 188 -3.53 6.86 -22.10
CA GLU A 188 -3.77 7.34 -23.45
C GLU A 188 -5.25 7.81 -23.60
N LYS A 189 -5.45 8.78 -24.49
CA LYS A 189 -6.80 9.18 -24.88
C LYS A 189 -7.50 8.04 -25.61
N THR A 190 -8.78 7.83 -25.33
CA THR A 190 -9.59 6.82 -26.05
C THR A 190 -9.69 7.12 -27.53
N GLU A 191 -9.74 8.41 -27.89
CA GLU A 191 -9.71 8.87 -29.29
C GLU A 191 -8.39 9.58 -29.59
N LYS A 192 -7.52 8.92 -30.37
CA LYS A 192 -6.28 9.53 -30.87
C LYS A 192 -6.64 10.75 -31.71
N TYR A 193 -5.91 11.85 -31.49
CA TYR A 193 -6.08 13.13 -32.23
C TYR A 193 -7.36 13.92 -31.92
N SER A 194 -8.25 13.45 -31.06
CA SER A 194 -9.41 14.24 -30.64
C SER A 194 -8.97 15.47 -29.83
N ARG A 195 -9.60 16.60 -30.11
CA ARG A 195 -9.41 17.86 -29.36
C ARG A 195 -10.32 17.94 -28.13
N THR A 196 -11.38 17.17 -28.13
CA THR A 196 -12.42 17.15 -27.09
C THR A 196 -12.24 16.01 -26.09
N CYS A 197 -11.67 14.88 -26.53
CA CYS A 197 -11.38 13.76 -25.65
C CYS A 197 -10.18 14.05 -24.74
N GLY A 198 -10.35 13.90 -23.42
CA GLY A 198 -9.31 14.02 -22.42
C GLY A 198 -8.51 12.72 -22.21
N ASN A 199 -7.43 12.81 -21.47
CA ASN A 199 -6.74 11.62 -20.95
C ASN A 199 -7.51 11.07 -19.74
N THR A 200 -7.55 9.75 -19.59
CA THR A 200 -7.98 9.15 -18.33
C THR A 200 -6.87 9.37 -17.29
N ILE A 201 -7.24 9.88 -16.13
CA ILE A 201 -6.31 10.16 -15.03
C ILE A 201 -6.77 9.39 -13.81
N VAL A 202 -5.87 8.62 -13.22
CA VAL A 202 -6.10 7.90 -11.95
C VAL A 202 -5.20 8.52 -10.89
N ILE A 203 -5.81 8.98 -9.80
CA ILE A 203 -5.11 9.58 -8.67
C ILE A 203 -5.13 8.58 -7.52
N HIS A 204 -3.94 8.18 -7.07
CA HIS A 204 -3.74 7.30 -5.92
C HIS A 204 -3.41 8.15 -4.70
N TYR A 205 -4.28 8.11 -3.72
CA TYR A 205 -4.09 8.84 -2.46
C TYR A 205 -3.14 8.10 -1.52
N THR A 206 -2.58 8.80 -0.53
CA THR A 206 -1.63 8.23 0.44
C THR A 206 -2.23 7.16 1.34
N PHE A 207 -3.56 7.17 1.54
CA PHE A 207 -4.29 6.17 2.30
C PHE A 207 -4.72 4.95 1.48
N GLU A 208 -4.66 5.02 0.15
CA GLU A 208 -5.02 3.91 -0.73
C GLU A 208 -3.91 2.87 -0.74
N THR A 209 -4.25 1.65 -0.41
CA THR A 209 -3.44 0.49 -0.71
C THR A 209 -3.79 -0.05 -2.09
N GLU A 210 -2.94 -0.88 -2.70
CA GLU A 210 -3.11 -1.37 -4.08
C GLU A 210 -4.46 -2.05 -4.39
N SER A 211 -5.24 -2.39 -3.36
CA SER A 211 -6.56 -3.04 -3.47
C SER A 211 -7.70 -2.11 -3.91
N LEU A 212 -7.51 -0.78 -3.95
CA LEU A 212 -8.56 0.20 -4.31
C LEU A 212 -8.43 0.69 -5.78
N LYS A 213 -8.20 -0.22 -6.71
CA LYS A 213 -7.94 0.11 -8.12
C LYS A 213 -9.16 0.48 -8.95
N HIS A 214 -10.36 0.63 -8.41
CA HIS A 214 -11.56 0.96 -9.21
C HIS A 214 -12.53 1.86 -8.44
N ILE A 215 -12.38 3.15 -8.60
CA ILE A 215 -13.46 4.14 -8.54
C ILE A 215 -13.31 5.06 -9.75
#